data_eef8e7e1fca84934bb6bebc2cc045536
#
_entry.id   eef8e7e1fca84934bb6bebc2cc045536
#
_cell.length_a   1.000
_cell.length_b   1.000
_cell.length_c   1.000
_cell.angle_alpha   90.00
_cell.angle_beta   90.00
_cell.angle_gamma   90.00
#
_symmetry.space_group_name_H-M   'P 1'
#
loop_
_entity.id
_entity.type
_entity.pdbx_description
1 polymer ?
#
loop_
_entity_poly.entity_id
_entity_poly.type
_entity_poly.pdbx_seq_one_letter_code
_entity_poly.pdbx_strand_id
1 'polypeptide(L)'
;MKEHRQLRKFWSFLLAFAMVFTTAVGNIGPVVMAADDDTFVEVTVPNGDFESGETAWTFTGDIQNLDYYWKLFQSAAMTNNQTTMYEVCSKKNTSVTKTYKCSQTVKGLVPGTYKASIDATGGNDPGTHTTTLTAGGKSVAVTPNKWNEWVTYTTDMFEVGEDGTCEISIDSTVTGQYLDMDNVKLYRKSEAGPKTVDKVADITKKVIVGSTFTAPTQATVLYTDGTNALFDVTWNSDELAKVDTKTAGRTFT
;
A
#
# COMPACT_ATOMS: atom_id res chain seq x y z
N MET A 1 30.31 0.53 39.18
CA MET A 1 29.28 1.44 39.75
C MET A 1 28.62 2.39 38.73
N LYS A 2 29.26 2.72 37.59
CA LYS A 2 28.64 3.58 36.57
C LYS A 2 27.57 2.88 35.74
N GLU A 3 27.71 1.62 35.42
CA GLU A 3 26.75 0.86 34.59
C GLU A 3 25.41 0.60 35.27
N HIS A 4 25.43 0.28 36.57
CA HIS A 4 24.15 0.11 37.32
C HIS A 4 23.32 1.39 37.44
N ARG A 5 23.98 2.56 37.38
CA ARG A 5 23.27 3.85 37.42
C ARG A 5 22.60 4.22 36.11
N GLN A 6 23.21 3.78 35.00
CA GLN A 6 22.60 3.96 33.66
C GLN A 6 21.37 3.05 33.47
N LEU A 7 21.48 1.78 33.90
CA LEU A 7 20.36 0.85 33.85
C LEU A 7 19.15 1.34 34.69
N ARG A 8 19.41 1.88 35.89
CA ARG A 8 18.34 2.42 36.75
C ARG A 8 17.63 3.62 36.09
N LYS A 9 18.33 4.47 35.38
CA LYS A 9 17.76 5.62 34.68
C LYS A 9 16.96 5.19 33.48
N PHE A 10 17.46 4.19 32.75
CA PHE A 10 16.76 3.58 31.62
C PHE A 10 15.43 2.95 32.07
N TRP A 11 15.43 2.20 33.15
CA TRP A 11 14.21 1.60 33.70
C TRP A 11 13.23 2.63 34.26
N SER A 12 13.71 3.73 34.84
CA SER A 12 12.83 4.82 35.31
C SER A 12 12.15 5.54 34.16
N PHE A 13 12.84 5.72 33.04
CA PHE A 13 12.27 6.31 31.83
C PHE A 13 11.25 5.37 31.17
N LEU A 14 11.57 4.10 31.09
CA LEU A 14 10.66 3.06 30.58
C LEU A 14 9.43 2.87 31.49
N LEU A 15 9.60 2.96 32.82
CA LEU A 15 8.50 2.88 33.77
C LEU A 15 7.58 4.11 33.72
N ALA A 16 8.12 5.31 33.50
CA ALA A 16 7.33 6.52 33.32
C ALA A 16 6.48 6.44 32.02
N PHE A 17 7.03 5.86 30.97
CA PHE A 17 6.33 5.61 29.71
C PHE A 17 5.24 4.54 29.87
N ALA A 18 5.49 3.48 30.62
CA ALA A 18 4.48 2.44 30.93
C ALA A 18 3.37 2.95 31.89
N MET A 19 3.67 3.86 32.81
CA MET A 19 2.68 4.38 33.76
C MET A 19 1.66 5.35 33.13
N VAL A 20 2.02 6.09 32.10
CA VAL A 20 1.08 6.97 31.38
C VAL A 20 -0.03 6.16 30.71
N PHE A 21 0.24 4.92 30.31
CA PHE A 21 -0.77 4.02 29.73
C PHE A 21 -1.63 3.27 30.76
N THR A 22 -1.20 3.15 32.01
CA THR A 22 -1.91 2.34 33.01
C THR A 22 -2.93 3.10 33.85
N THR A 23 -2.95 4.43 33.82
CA THR A 23 -3.85 5.22 34.66
C THR A 23 -5.13 5.70 33.98
N ALA A 24 -5.29 5.52 32.68
CA ALA A 24 -6.42 6.06 31.93
C ALA A 24 -7.54 5.06 31.59
N VAL A 25 -7.29 3.73 31.57
CA VAL A 25 -8.36 2.74 31.29
C VAL A 25 -8.06 1.41 31.98
N GLY A 26 -9.03 0.89 32.72
CA GLY A 26 -8.91 -0.40 33.41
C GLY A 26 -8.60 -1.55 32.42
N ASN A 27 -7.59 -2.32 32.75
CA ASN A 27 -7.28 -3.63 32.17
C ASN A 27 -7.00 -3.68 30.66
N ILE A 28 -6.14 -2.80 30.14
CA ILE A 28 -5.61 -2.94 28.81
C ILE A 28 -4.23 -3.58 28.94
N GLY A 29 -4.08 -4.80 28.38
CA GLY A 29 -2.76 -5.38 28.10
C GLY A 29 -1.92 -4.43 27.23
N PRO A 30 -0.63 -4.70 26.98
CA PRO A 30 0.23 -3.81 26.23
C PRO A 30 -0.50 -3.41 24.95
N VAL A 31 -0.84 -2.12 24.81
CA VAL A 31 -1.37 -1.59 23.55
C VAL A 31 -0.21 -1.64 22.57
N VAL A 32 -0.15 -2.71 21.80
CA VAL A 32 0.62 -2.72 20.58
C VAL A 32 -0.12 -1.79 19.64
N MET A 33 0.34 -0.55 19.53
CA MET A 33 -0.11 0.33 18.46
C MET A 33 0.36 -0.33 17.16
N ALA A 34 -0.57 -0.98 16.46
CA ALA A 34 -0.34 -1.34 15.08
C ALA A 34 0.02 -0.03 14.37
N ALA A 35 1.21 0.04 13.82
CA ALA A 35 1.51 1.09 12.86
C ALA A 35 0.52 0.88 11.73
N ASP A 36 -0.34 1.85 11.49
CA ASP A 36 -1.28 1.88 10.37
C ASP A 36 -0.47 2.21 9.10
N ASP A 37 0.46 1.32 8.79
CA ASP A 37 1.27 1.39 7.60
C ASP A 37 0.63 0.44 6.58
N ASP A 38 -0.29 0.99 5.80
CA ASP A 38 -0.93 0.32 4.66
C ASP A 38 0.07 0.09 3.52
N THR A 39 1.28 -0.37 3.85
CA THR A 39 2.27 -0.77 2.86
C THR A 39 1.80 -2.05 2.16
N PHE A 40 1.77 -1.97 0.84
CA PHE A 40 1.46 -3.09 -0.03
C PHE A 40 2.71 -3.48 -0.81
N VAL A 41 3.00 -4.77 -0.88
CA VAL A 41 4.09 -5.34 -1.67
C VAL A 41 3.51 -5.97 -2.92
N GLU A 42 4.07 -5.65 -4.08
CA GLU A 42 3.67 -6.26 -5.34
C GLU A 42 3.94 -7.76 -5.33
N VAL A 43 2.97 -8.53 -5.82
CA VAL A 43 3.03 -9.98 -5.97
C VAL A 43 2.87 -10.30 -7.45
N THR A 44 3.73 -11.18 -7.96
CA THR A 44 3.74 -11.53 -9.37
C THR A 44 2.42 -12.14 -9.82
N VAL A 45 1.79 -11.52 -10.81
CA VAL A 45 0.70 -12.10 -11.61
C VAL A 45 1.35 -12.71 -12.85
N PRO A 46 1.22 -14.02 -13.11
CA PRO A 46 1.81 -14.63 -14.31
C PRO A 46 1.36 -13.92 -15.57
N ASN A 47 2.30 -13.40 -16.36
CA ASN A 47 2.04 -12.65 -17.59
C ASN A 47 0.99 -11.52 -17.42
N GLY A 48 1.05 -10.80 -16.28
CA GLY A 48 0.13 -9.68 -16.01
C GLY A 48 0.34 -8.50 -16.95
N ASP A 49 1.49 -8.45 -17.61
CA ASP A 49 1.91 -7.48 -18.60
C ASP A 49 1.63 -7.91 -20.06
N PHE A 50 1.02 -9.06 -20.28
CA PHE A 50 0.70 -9.64 -21.57
C PHE A 50 1.90 -9.85 -22.54
N GLU A 51 3.13 -9.58 -22.11
CA GLU A 51 4.34 -9.68 -22.98
C GLU A 51 4.63 -11.12 -23.45
N SER A 52 4.11 -12.13 -22.74
CA SER A 52 4.20 -13.55 -23.13
C SER A 52 2.98 -14.05 -23.91
N GLY A 53 2.27 -13.16 -24.58
CA GLY A 53 1.09 -13.47 -25.38
C GLY A 53 -0.09 -13.98 -24.53
N GLU A 54 -0.71 -15.08 -24.94
CA GLU A 54 -1.89 -15.64 -24.24
C GLU A 54 -1.51 -16.49 -23.01
N THR A 55 -0.23 -16.65 -22.74
CA THR A 55 0.23 -17.51 -21.63
C THR A 55 -0.42 -17.09 -20.31
N ALA A 56 -0.88 -18.08 -19.52
CA ALA A 56 -1.58 -17.93 -18.24
C ALA A 56 -3.00 -17.33 -18.33
N TRP A 57 -3.41 -16.74 -19.43
CA TRP A 57 -4.73 -16.14 -19.59
C TRP A 57 -5.67 -17.01 -20.43
N THR A 58 -6.93 -17.03 -20.05
CA THR A 58 -8.02 -17.62 -20.83
C THR A 58 -8.90 -16.50 -21.39
N PHE A 59 -9.05 -16.49 -22.69
CA PHE A 59 -9.85 -15.49 -23.40
C PHE A 59 -11.14 -16.13 -23.91
N THR A 60 -12.28 -15.47 -23.69
CA THR A 60 -13.60 -15.93 -24.15
C THR A 60 -14.44 -14.73 -24.64
N GLY A 61 -15.61 -15.01 -25.23
CA GLY A 61 -16.50 -14.01 -25.80
C GLY A 61 -16.28 -13.82 -27.29
N ASP A 62 -16.38 -12.59 -27.78
CA ASP A 62 -16.31 -12.25 -29.21
C ASP A 62 -14.91 -12.24 -29.82
N ILE A 63 -13.97 -12.94 -29.23
CA ILE A 63 -12.55 -13.00 -29.64
C ILE A 63 -12.30 -13.59 -31.02
N GLN A 64 -13.30 -14.24 -31.60
CA GLN A 64 -13.15 -14.99 -32.87
C GLN A 64 -13.53 -14.18 -34.13
N ASN A 65 -14.11 -13.00 -34.00
CA ASN A 65 -14.59 -12.18 -35.11
C ASN A 65 -13.94 -10.80 -35.12
N LEU A 66 -12.62 -10.79 -35.09
CA LEU A 66 -11.84 -9.56 -35.11
C LEU A 66 -11.59 -9.13 -36.58
N ASP A 67 -12.57 -8.51 -37.21
CA ASP A 67 -12.39 -7.92 -38.54
C ASP A 67 -11.42 -6.71 -38.51
N TYR A 68 -11.04 -6.22 -37.33
CA TYR A 68 -10.30 -4.98 -37.22
C TYR A 68 -9.23 -4.91 -36.11
N TYR A 69 -9.30 -5.69 -35.00
CA TYR A 69 -8.44 -5.49 -33.83
C TYR A 69 -8.08 -6.82 -33.17
N TRP A 70 -6.96 -6.85 -32.51
CA TRP A 70 -6.34 -8.04 -31.94
C TRP A 70 -6.58 -8.10 -30.44
N LYS A 71 -6.95 -9.25 -29.88
CA LYS A 71 -7.06 -9.43 -28.42
C LYS A 71 -5.74 -9.08 -27.70
N LEU A 72 -4.62 -9.21 -28.40
CA LEU A 72 -3.32 -8.74 -27.95
C LEU A 72 -2.74 -7.83 -29.03
N PHE A 73 -2.76 -6.56 -28.75
CA PHE A 73 -2.30 -5.53 -29.66
C PHE A 73 -0.83 -5.19 -29.34
N GLN A 74 0.00 -5.01 -30.39
CA GLN A 74 1.40 -4.65 -30.25
C GLN A 74 1.65 -3.26 -30.82
N SER A 75 1.97 -2.31 -29.95
CA SER A 75 2.38 -0.98 -30.37
C SER A 75 3.23 -0.30 -29.30
N ALA A 76 4.48 -0.09 -29.58
CA ALA A 76 5.40 0.63 -28.70
C ALA A 76 4.97 2.07 -28.40
N ALA A 77 4.08 2.66 -29.20
CA ALA A 77 3.57 4.01 -28.99
C ALA A 77 2.36 4.05 -28.04
N MET A 78 1.68 2.91 -27.86
CA MET A 78 0.41 2.83 -27.13
C MET A 78 0.50 2.03 -25.83
N THR A 79 1.51 1.18 -25.67
CA THR A 79 1.72 0.40 -24.47
C THR A 79 2.32 1.24 -23.35
N ASN A 80 2.02 0.89 -22.13
CA ASN A 80 2.54 1.54 -20.92
C ASN A 80 4.01 1.13 -20.65
N ASN A 81 4.93 1.54 -21.54
CA ASN A 81 6.36 1.17 -21.59
C ASN A 81 6.65 -0.30 -21.94
N GLN A 82 5.70 -0.99 -22.55
CA GLN A 82 5.84 -2.38 -22.98
C GLN A 82 5.43 -2.52 -24.45
N THR A 83 5.42 -3.73 -24.99
CA THR A 83 5.19 -3.95 -26.41
C THR A 83 3.84 -4.60 -26.72
N THR A 84 3.20 -5.22 -25.73
CA THR A 84 1.94 -5.96 -25.87
C THR A 84 0.94 -5.52 -24.83
N MET A 85 -0.32 -5.42 -25.20
CA MET A 85 -1.43 -5.09 -24.31
C MET A 85 -2.69 -5.86 -24.70
N TYR A 86 -3.65 -5.98 -23.77
CA TYR A 86 -4.96 -6.56 -24.03
C TYR A 86 -5.90 -5.50 -24.56
N GLU A 87 -6.41 -5.68 -25.78
CA GLU A 87 -7.38 -4.79 -26.39
C GLU A 87 -8.77 -5.44 -26.45
N VAL A 88 -9.78 -4.67 -26.11
CA VAL A 88 -11.19 -4.97 -26.35
C VAL A 88 -11.80 -3.89 -27.25
N CYS A 89 -12.47 -4.28 -28.32
CA CYS A 89 -13.02 -3.28 -29.22
C CYS A 89 -14.27 -3.74 -29.95
N SER A 90 -15.04 -2.76 -30.39
CA SER A 90 -16.13 -2.90 -31.35
C SER A 90 -15.95 -1.89 -32.45
N LYS A 91 -16.44 -2.21 -33.64
CA LYS A 91 -16.28 -1.35 -34.82
C LYS A 91 -16.76 0.07 -34.55
N LYS A 92 -15.87 1.03 -34.72
CA LYS A 92 -16.13 2.47 -34.53
C LYS A 92 -17.33 2.94 -35.31
N ASN A 93 -18.12 3.85 -34.74
CA ASN A 93 -19.31 4.42 -35.36
C ASN A 93 -20.40 3.40 -35.75
N THR A 94 -20.51 2.29 -35.03
CA THR A 94 -21.53 1.29 -35.20
C THR A 94 -22.26 1.04 -33.88
N SER A 95 -23.46 0.44 -34.00
CA SER A 95 -24.23 -0.07 -32.85
C SER A 95 -23.93 -1.54 -32.54
N VAL A 96 -22.84 -2.07 -33.09
CA VAL A 96 -22.44 -3.46 -32.84
C VAL A 96 -21.84 -3.55 -31.43
N THR A 97 -22.43 -4.40 -30.62
CA THR A 97 -21.95 -4.71 -29.28
C THR A 97 -21.10 -5.98 -29.31
N LYS A 98 -20.00 -5.95 -28.61
CA LYS A 98 -19.07 -7.06 -28.42
C LYS A 98 -18.85 -7.29 -26.93
N THR A 99 -18.69 -8.56 -26.56
CA THR A 99 -18.40 -8.97 -25.19
C THR A 99 -17.08 -9.74 -25.12
N TYR A 100 -16.30 -9.47 -24.11
CA TYR A 100 -14.98 -10.07 -23.92
C TYR A 100 -14.80 -10.44 -22.45
N LYS A 101 -14.12 -11.57 -22.25
CA LYS A 101 -13.63 -11.93 -20.93
C LYS A 101 -12.20 -12.46 -21.05
N CYS A 102 -11.32 -11.94 -20.21
CA CYS A 102 -9.97 -12.42 -20.00
C CYS A 102 -9.83 -12.82 -18.53
N SER A 103 -9.37 -14.04 -18.23
CA SER A 103 -9.30 -14.50 -16.85
C SER A 103 -8.13 -15.45 -16.59
N GLN A 104 -7.65 -15.47 -15.35
CA GLN A 104 -6.71 -16.48 -14.85
C GLN A 104 -6.93 -16.74 -13.36
N THR A 105 -6.39 -17.85 -12.87
CA THR A 105 -6.29 -18.14 -11.44
C THR A 105 -4.82 -18.09 -11.03
N VAL A 106 -4.46 -17.10 -10.22
CA VAL A 106 -3.13 -17.04 -9.60
C VAL A 106 -3.11 -18.00 -8.42
N LYS A 107 -2.03 -18.78 -8.30
CA LYS A 107 -1.86 -19.81 -7.28
C LYS A 107 -0.57 -19.60 -6.49
N GLY A 108 -0.49 -20.24 -5.32
CA GLY A 108 0.69 -20.18 -4.45
C GLY A 108 0.83 -18.84 -3.71
N LEU A 109 -0.27 -18.13 -3.58
CA LEU A 109 -0.33 -16.89 -2.81
C LEU A 109 -0.26 -17.22 -1.30
N VAL A 110 0.41 -16.35 -0.56
CA VAL A 110 0.41 -16.43 0.90
C VAL A 110 -0.92 -15.89 1.42
N PRO A 111 -1.61 -16.56 2.36
CA PRO A 111 -2.84 -16.03 2.96
C PRO A 111 -2.68 -14.60 3.48
N GLY A 112 -3.73 -13.78 3.37
CA GLY A 112 -3.74 -12.40 3.83
C GLY A 112 -4.55 -11.46 2.95
N THR A 113 -4.46 -10.16 3.25
CA THR A 113 -5.22 -9.09 2.57
C THR A 113 -4.51 -8.64 1.30
N TYR A 114 -5.25 -8.56 0.21
CA TYR A 114 -4.77 -8.19 -1.13
C TYR A 114 -5.61 -7.09 -1.75
N LYS A 115 -5.08 -6.48 -2.81
CA LYS A 115 -5.80 -5.69 -3.81
C LYS A 115 -5.22 -5.96 -5.19
N ALA A 116 -5.99 -5.73 -6.24
CA ALA A 116 -5.55 -5.86 -7.61
C ALA A 116 -5.60 -4.52 -8.33
N SER A 117 -4.76 -4.32 -9.33
CA SER A 117 -4.83 -3.18 -10.23
C SER A 117 -4.66 -3.56 -11.68
N ILE A 118 -5.08 -2.67 -12.58
CA ILE A 118 -4.89 -2.72 -14.00
C ILE A 118 -4.67 -1.30 -14.54
N ASP A 119 -3.79 -1.14 -15.50
CA ASP A 119 -3.65 0.09 -16.25
C ASP A 119 -4.53 0.04 -17.50
N ALA A 120 -5.19 1.13 -17.84
CA ALA A 120 -6.04 1.20 -19.02
C ALA A 120 -5.99 2.58 -19.69
N THR A 121 -6.21 2.58 -21.01
CA THR A 121 -6.33 3.75 -21.86
C THR A 121 -7.42 3.53 -22.93
N GLY A 122 -7.81 4.56 -23.68
CA GLY A 122 -8.86 4.48 -24.68
C GLY A 122 -10.19 5.03 -24.19
N GLY A 123 -11.32 4.45 -24.64
CA GLY A 123 -12.66 4.86 -24.22
C GLY A 123 -13.13 6.23 -24.73
N ASN A 124 -12.42 6.82 -25.67
CA ASN A 124 -12.69 8.18 -26.18
C ASN A 124 -13.44 8.24 -27.51
N ASP A 125 -13.82 7.10 -28.07
CA ASP A 125 -14.71 7.05 -29.25
C ASP A 125 -16.18 7.34 -28.85
N PRO A 126 -17.06 7.68 -29.79
CA PRO A 126 -18.44 8.06 -29.49
C PRO A 126 -19.31 6.93 -28.92
N GLY A 127 -18.80 5.71 -28.86
CA GLY A 127 -19.52 4.54 -28.36
C GLY A 127 -19.60 4.46 -26.83
N THR A 128 -19.94 3.27 -26.35
CA THR A 128 -20.03 2.98 -24.91
C THR A 128 -19.20 1.75 -24.55
N HIS A 129 -18.76 1.69 -23.33
CA HIS A 129 -18.15 0.50 -22.74
C HIS A 129 -18.58 0.31 -21.29
N THR A 130 -18.58 -0.95 -20.87
CA THR A 130 -18.64 -1.35 -19.47
C THR A 130 -17.54 -2.37 -19.29
N THR A 131 -16.52 -1.99 -18.57
CA THR A 131 -15.36 -2.85 -18.31
C THR A 131 -15.11 -2.92 -16.81
N THR A 132 -14.84 -4.13 -16.32
CA THR A 132 -14.67 -4.39 -14.89
C THR A 132 -13.47 -5.30 -14.68
N LEU A 133 -12.55 -4.90 -13.81
CA LEU A 133 -11.57 -5.78 -13.21
C LEU A 133 -12.17 -6.38 -11.93
N THR A 134 -12.14 -7.70 -11.83
CA THR A 134 -12.55 -8.44 -10.62
C THR A 134 -11.38 -9.29 -10.14
N ALA A 135 -11.08 -9.23 -8.86
CA ALA A 135 -10.08 -10.10 -8.21
C ALA A 135 -10.54 -10.44 -6.79
N GLY A 136 -10.45 -11.72 -6.40
CA GLY A 136 -10.86 -12.18 -5.07
C GLY A 136 -12.30 -11.77 -4.70
N GLY A 137 -13.20 -11.68 -5.68
CA GLY A 137 -14.60 -11.28 -5.50
C GLY A 137 -14.82 -9.77 -5.30
N LYS A 138 -13.79 -8.93 -5.41
CA LYS A 138 -13.91 -7.46 -5.43
C LYS A 138 -13.73 -6.92 -6.84
N SER A 139 -14.52 -5.92 -7.20
CA SER A 139 -14.57 -5.38 -8.55
C SER A 139 -14.33 -3.88 -8.56
N VAL A 140 -13.69 -3.40 -9.62
CA VAL A 140 -13.55 -1.97 -9.94
C VAL A 140 -13.97 -1.74 -11.40
N ALA A 141 -14.72 -0.67 -11.64
CA ALA A 141 -15.04 -0.23 -12.99
C ALA A 141 -13.78 0.39 -13.63
N VAL A 142 -13.46 -0.04 -14.85
CA VAL A 142 -12.34 0.46 -15.65
C VAL A 142 -12.91 1.41 -16.70
N THR A 143 -12.73 2.71 -16.50
CA THR A 143 -13.42 3.76 -17.26
C THR A 143 -12.45 4.81 -17.84
N PRO A 144 -11.44 4.41 -18.62
CA PRO A 144 -10.59 5.38 -19.29
C PRO A 144 -11.42 6.18 -20.32
N ASN A 145 -11.03 7.39 -20.61
CA ASN A 145 -11.74 8.29 -21.52
C ASN A 145 -10.81 9.09 -22.44
N LYS A 146 -9.54 8.70 -22.51
CA LYS A 146 -8.54 9.31 -23.38
C LYS A 146 -7.61 8.27 -23.95
N TRP A 147 -7.27 8.45 -25.21
CA TRP A 147 -6.26 7.65 -25.88
C TRP A 147 -4.85 8.04 -25.45
N ASN A 148 -4.00 7.05 -25.23
CA ASN A 148 -2.59 7.20 -24.82
C ASN A 148 -2.38 7.96 -23.49
N GLU A 149 -3.41 8.03 -22.66
CA GLU A 149 -3.35 8.47 -21.27
C GLU A 149 -3.70 7.29 -20.37
N TRP A 150 -2.68 6.67 -19.82
CA TRP A 150 -2.83 5.48 -18.98
C TRP A 150 -3.30 5.85 -17.57
N VAL A 151 -4.34 5.17 -17.11
CA VAL A 151 -4.91 5.34 -15.78
C VAL A 151 -4.94 3.99 -15.07
N THR A 152 -4.47 3.96 -13.82
CA THR A 152 -4.50 2.77 -12.99
C THR A 152 -5.83 2.68 -12.22
N TYR A 153 -6.49 1.53 -12.34
CA TYR A 153 -7.72 1.19 -11.62
C TYR A 153 -7.42 0.11 -10.59
N THR A 154 -7.86 0.31 -9.35
CA THR A 154 -7.53 -0.59 -8.23
C THR A 154 -8.81 -1.06 -7.54
N THR A 155 -8.91 -2.36 -7.27
CA THR A 155 -10.03 -2.95 -6.51
C THR A 155 -9.99 -2.53 -5.05
N ASP A 156 -11.11 -2.68 -4.36
CA ASP A 156 -11.10 -2.76 -2.91
C ASP A 156 -10.26 -3.95 -2.43
N MET A 157 -9.90 -3.93 -1.14
CA MET A 157 -9.18 -5.03 -0.51
C MET A 157 -10.03 -6.28 -0.41
N PHE A 158 -9.39 -7.45 -0.55
CA PHE A 158 -10.00 -8.78 -0.40
C PHE A 158 -9.04 -9.73 0.32
N GLU A 159 -9.58 -10.82 0.84
CA GLU A 159 -8.80 -11.84 1.53
C GLU A 159 -8.47 -13.02 0.60
N VAL A 160 -7.21 -13.46 0.63
CA VAL A 160 -6.77 -14.75 0.09
C VAL A 160 -6.65 -15.71 1.24
N GLY A 161 -7.38 -16.82 1.16
CA GLY A 161 -7.42 -17.87 2.17
C GLY A 161 -6.24 -18.86 2.10
N GLU A 162 -6.31 -19.89 2.92
CA GLU A 162 -5.28 -20.96 3.02
C GLU A 162 -5.08 -21.75 1.73
N ASP A 163 -6.04 -21.73 0.80
CA ASP A 163 -5.91 -22.34 -0.52
C ASP A 163 -4.91 -21.62 -1.42
N GLY A 164 -4.52 -20.41 -1.04
CA GLY A 164 -3.53 -19.60 -1.73
C GLY A 164 -3.90 -19.29 -3.17
N THR A 165 -5.20 -19.12 -3.47
CA THR A 165 -5.67 -18.86 -4.84
C THR A 165 -6.40 -17.53 -4.95
N CYS A 166 -6.27 -16.89 -6.12
CA CYS A 166 -7.03 -15.70 -6.47
C CYS A 166 -7.46 -15.80 -7.94
N GLU A 167 -8.76 -15.79 -8.19
CA GLU A 167 -9.28 -15.62 -9.55
C GLU A 167 -9.24 -14.12 -9.90
N ILE A 168 -8.68 -13.82 -11.08
CA ILE A 168 -8.68 -12.47 -11.67
C ILE A 168 -9.44 -12.56 -12.98
N SER A 169 -10.38 -11.64 -13.22
CA SER A 169 -11.06 -11.51 -14.52
C SER A 169 -11.20 -10.04 -14.94
N ILE A 170 -11.15 -9.84 -16.26
CA ILE A 170 -11.46 -8.58 -16.93
C ILE A 170 -12.65 -8.90 -17.83
N ASP A 171 -13.81 -8.35 -17.49
CA ASP A 171 -15.05 -8.53 -18.22
C ASP A 171 -15.42 -7.21 -18.90
N SER A 172 -15.64 -7.24 -20.22
CA SER A 172 -15.88 -6.04 -21.02
C SER A 172 -17.08 -6.22 -21.96
N THR A 173 -17.90 -5.19 -22.06
CA THR A 173 -18.91 -5.02 -23.10
C THR A 173 -18.66 -3.68 -23.77
N VAL A 174 -18.40 -3.68 -25.07
CA VAL A 174 -18.08 -2.47 -25.85
C VAL A 174 -19.00 -2.34 -27.05
N THR A 175 -19.44 -1.11 -27.36
CA THR A 175 -20.29 -0.78 -28.51
C THR A 175 -19.71 0.45 -29.18
N GLY A 176 -19.19 0.29 -30.41
CA GLY A 176 -18.57 1.39 -31.16
C GLY A 176 -17.33 2.00 -30.46
N GLN A 177 -16.69 1.27 -29.58
CA GLN A 177 -15.66 1.74 -28.66
C GLN A 177 -14.50 0.75 -28.57
N TYR A 178 -13.36 1.17 -28.00
CA TYR A 178 -12.22 0.31 -27.70
C TYR A 178 -11.59 0.70 -26.36
N LEU A 179 -10.89 -0.24 -25.74
CA LEU A 179 -10.03 -0.03 -24.58
C LEU A 179 -8.79 -0.89 -24.73
N ASP A 180 -7.66 -0.33 -24.33
CA ASP A 180 -6.38 -1.00 -24.17
C ASP A 180 -6.08 -1.14 -22.70
N MET A 181 -5.65 -2.31 -22.29
CA MET A 181 -5.40 -2.66 -20.88
C MET A 181 -4.08 -3.39 -20.75
N ASP A 182 -3.38 -3.13 -19.64
CA ASP A 182 -2.05 -3.67 -19.38
C ASP A 182 -1.75 -3.73 -17.89
N ASN A 183 -0.60 -4.32 -17.50
CA ASN A 183 -0.06 -4.30 -16.14
C ASN A 183 -1.07 -4.73 -15.07
N VAL A 184 -1.67 -5.90 -15.25
CA VAL A 184 -2.48 -6.50 -14.19
C VAL A 184 -1.57 -6.92 -13.04
N LYS A 185 -1.78 -6.36 -11.86
CA LYS A 185 -0.95 -6.57 -10.68
C LYS A 185 -1.76 -6.98 -9.48
N LEU A 186 -1.15 -7.77 -8.61
CA LEU A 186 -1.62 -8.03 -7.25
C LEU A 186 -0.68 -7.35 -6.26
N TYR A 187 -1.24 -6.91 -5.16
CA TYR A 187 -0.50 -6.35 -4.04
C TYR A 187 -0.99 -7.02 -2.76
N ARG A 188 -0.07 -7.58 -1.99
CA ARG A 188 -0.37 -8.10 -0.66
C ARG A 188 -0.10 -7.02 0.38
N LYS A 189 -1.03 -6.82 1.29
CA LYS A 189 -0.79 -5.96 2.46
C LYS A 189 0.38 -6.54 3.25
N SER A 190 1.39 -5.72 3.47
CA SER A 190 2.50 -6.10 4.34
C SER A 190 1.95 -6.22 5.76
N GLU A 191 2.06 -7.40 6.35
CA GLU A 191 1.90 -7.52 7.78
C GLU A 191 3.16 -6.90 8.40
N ALA A 192 3.08 -5.62 8.72
CA ALA A 192 4.04 -5.05 9.64
C ALA A 192 3.83 -5.80 10.95
N GLY A 193 4.69 -6.75 11.27
CA GLY A 193 4.73 -7.36 12.58
C GLY A 193 4.81 -6.26 13.64
N PRO A 194 4.37 -6.52 14.88
CA PRO A 194 4.44 -5.53 15.93
C PRO A 194 5.86 -4.97 16.00
N LYS A 195 5.99 -3.66 15.73
CA LYS A 195 7.30 -3.02 15.75
C LYS A 195 7.88 -3.12 17.15
N THR A 196 8.99 -3.82 17.28
CA THR A 196 9.70 -3.93 18.56
C THR A 196 10.57 -2.69 18.75
N VAL A 197 10.35 -2.00 19.86
CA VAL A 197 11.17 -0.83 20.22
C VAL A 197 12.61 -1.30 20.50
N ASP A 198 13.55 -0.74 19.77
CA ASP A 198 14.99 -0.89 20.04
C ASP A 198 15.39 0.07 21.16
N LYS A 199 15.14 1.36 20.96
CA LYS A 199 15.43 2.40 21.95
C LYS A 199 14.66 3.69 21.68
N VAL A 200 14.59 4.54 22.70
CA VAL A 200 14.24 5.94 22.54
C VAL A 200 15.54 6.72 22.28
N ALA A 201 15.56 7.57 21.27
CA ALA A 201 16.72 8.38 20.95
C ALA A 201 17.00 9.38 22.09
N ASP A 202 18.29 9.61 22.37
CA ASP A 202 18.69 10.61 23.33
C ASP A 202 18.27 12.01 22.88
N ILE A 203 17.65 12.76 23.77
CA ILE A 203 17.24 14.14 23.51
C ILE A 203 18.27 15.07 24.13
N THR A 204 18.97 15.82 23.29
CA THR A 204 19.92 16.85 23.74
C THR A 204 19.36 18.23 23.44
N LYS A 205 19.20 19.06 24.46
CA LYS A 205 18.79 20.47 24.31
C LYS A 205 19.81 21.40 24.95
N LYS A 206 20.37 22.33 24.19
CA LYS A 206 21.23 23.40 24.70
C LYS A 206 20.33 24.54 25.21
N VAL A 207 20.61 24.98 26.42
CA VAL A 207 19.86 26.05 27.08
C VAL A 207 20.82 27.17 27.49
N ILE A 208 20.46 28.40 27.28
CA ILE A 208 21.25 29.56 27.74
C ILE A 208 21.15 29.66 29.26
N VAL A 209 22.28 29.86 29.91
CA VAL A 209 22.31 30.02 31.36
C VAL A 209 21.36 31.13 31.83
N GLY A 210 20.51 30.82 32.77
CA GLY A 210 19.52 31.73 33.32
C GLY A 210 18.20 31.84 32.54
N SER A 211 18.07 31.14 31.40
CA SER A 211 16.81 31.08 30.67
C SER A 211 15.87 30.00 31.23
N THR A 212 14.59 30.15 30.92
CA THR A 212 13.60 29.10 31.25
C THR A 212 13.82 27.87 30.40
N PHE A 213 13.87 26.70 31.03
CA PHE A 213 13.89 25.42 30.32
C PHE A 213 12.47 25.04 29.88
N THR A 214 12.31 24.73 28.60
CA THR A 214 11.08 24.11 28.09
C THR A 214 11.42 22.72 27.62
N ALA A 215 10.82 21.71 28.23
CA ALA A 215 11.02 20.32 27.87
C ALA A 215 10.48 20.06 26.43
N PRO A 216 11.16 19.20 25.65
CA PRO A 216 10.62 18.74 24.38
C PRO A 216 9.28 18.04 24.59
N THR A 217 8.35 18.23 23.66
CA THR A 217 7.03 17.59 23.70
C THR A 217 7.00 16.25 22.98
N GLN A 218 8.06 15.93 22.22
CA GLN A 218 8.16 14.71 21.43
C GLN A 218 9.53 14.06 21.61
N ALA A 219 9.56 12.73 21.48
CA ALA A 219 10.75 11.89 21.45
C ALA A 219 10.72 10.97 20.22
N THR A 220 11.89 10.67 19.68
CA THR A 220 12.03 9.70 18.59
C THR A 220 12.22 8.30 19.16
N VAL A 221 11.33 7.38 18.80
CA VAL A 221 11.44 5.96 19.08
C VAL A 221 12.09 5.27 17.87
N LEU A 222 13.14 4.50 18.10
CA LEU A 222 13.80 3.67 17.10
C LEU A 222 13.33 2.24 17.26
N TYR A 223 13.01 1.57 16.14
CA TYR A 223 12.57 0.19 16.13
C TYR A 223 13.67 -0.74 15.63
N THR A 224 13.57 -2.01 15.99
CA THR A 224 14.53 -3.06 15.59
C THR A 224 14.58 -3.30 14.09
N ASP A 225 13.57 -2.89 13.35
CA ASP A 225 13.51 -2.93 11.88
C ASP A 225 14.25 -1.75 11.20
N GLY A 226 14.87 -0.86 11.99
CA GLY A 226 15.59 0.32 11.51
C GLY A 226 14.71 1.52 11.22
N THR A 227 13.40 1.42 11.37
CA THR A 227 12.48 2.56 11.22
C THR A 227 12.42 3.40 12.49
N ASN A 228 11.82 4.58 12.43
CA ASN A 228 11.61 5.44 13.59
C ASN A 228 10.25 6.15 13.51
N ALA A 229 9.77 6.61 14.67
CA ALA A 229 8.57 7.44 14.77
C ALA A 229 8.71 8.47 15.91
N LEU A 230 7.98 9.59 15.79
CA LEU A 230 7.87 10.60 16.83
C LEU A 230 6.66 10.28 17.71
N PHE A 231 6.86 10.37 19.02
CA PHE A 231 5.79 10.20 20.00
C PHE A 231 5.75 11.41 20.93
N ASP A 232 4.54 11.81 21.30
CA ASP A 232 4.34 12.81 22.34
C ASP A 232 4.79 12.25 23.69
N VAL A 233 5.52 13.06 24.45
CA VAL A 233 6.06 12.67 25.75
C VAL A 233 5.53 13.58 26.86
N THR A 234 5.20 12.97 27.98
CA THR A 234 4.90 13.66 29.21
C THR A 234 6.06 13.46 30.20
N TRP A 235 6.65 14.54 30.62
CA TRP A 235 7.77 14.52 31.57
C TRP A 235 7.29 14.46 33.01
N ASN A 236 8.04 13.72 33.83
CA ASN A 236 7.81 13.75 35.27
C ASN A 236 8.10 15.15 35.82
N SER A 237 7.13 15.76 36.50
CA SER A 237 7.24 17.11 37.07
C SER A 237 8.36 17.26 38.09
N ASP A 238 8.60 16.22 38.90
CA ASP A 238 9.62 16.23 39.94
C ASP A 238 11.04 16.17 39.35
N GLU A 239 11.21 15.46 38.22
CA GLU A 239 12.47 15.42 37.50
C GLU A 239 12.72 16.73 36.72
N LEU A 240 11.68 17.33 36.13
CA LEU A 240 11.78 18.64 35.49
C LEU A 240 12.17 19.75 36.49
N ALA A 241 11.66 19.68 37.72
CA ALA A 241 11.99 20.64 38.77
C ALA A 241 13.47 20.59 39.20
N LYS A 242 14.18 19.49 38.90
CA LYS A 242 15.64 19.35 39.19
C LYS A 242 16.49 19.96 38.09
N VAL A 243 15.93 20.40 36.97
CA VAL A 243 16.71 21.00 35.89
C VAL A 243 17.19 22.38 36.31
N ASP A 244 18.49 22.47 36.56
CA ASP A 244 19.15 23.74 36.93
C ASP A 244 19.77 24.40 35.70
N THR A 245 19.16 25.49 35.26
CA THR A 245 19.65 26.31 34.15
C THR A 245 20.61 27.43 34.57
N LYS A 246 20.89 27.58 35.91
CA LYS A 246 21.71 28.66 36.42
C LYS A 246 23.20 28.32 36.40
N THR A 247 23.55 27.05 36.28
CA THR A 247 24.95 26.59 36.30
C THR A 247 25.38 26.11 34.92
N ALA A 248 26.40 26.72 34.34
CA ALA A 248 26.98 26.34 33.05
C ALA A 248 27.62 24.92 33.09
N GLY A 249 27.54 24.22 31.95
CA GLY A 249 28.23 22.93 31.75
C GLY A 249 27.58 21.72 32.43
N ARG A 250 26.35 21.83 32.95
CA ARG A 250 25.61 20.67 33.48
C ARG A 250 24.82 19.97 32.38
N THR A 251 24.84 18.65 32.42
CA THR A 251 24.00 17.77 31.61
C THR A 251 23.01 17.07 32.53
N PHE A 252 21.74 17.13 32.19
CA PHE A 252 20.66 16.36 32.80
C PHE A 252 20.27 15.25 31.83
N THR A 253 20.27 14.03 32.30
CA THR A 253 19.93 12.83 31.53
C THR A 253 18.79 12.10 32.19
#